data_125fe0c0119dc5cd968e266cb8bd3b1a
#
_entry.id   125fe0c0119dc5cd968e266cb8bd3b1a
#
_cell.length_a   1.000
_cell.length_b   1.000
_cell.length_c   1.000
_cell.angle_alpha   90.00
_cell.angle_beta   90.00
_cell.angle_gamma   90.00
#
_symmetry.space_group_name_H-M   'P 1'
#
loop_
_entity.id
_entity.type
_entity.pdbx_description
1 polymer ?
#
loop_
_entity_poly.entity_id
_entity_poly.type
_entity_poly.pdbx_seq_one_letter_code
_entity_poly.pdbx_strand_id
1 'polypeptide(L)'
;MIKKIAIIPYVTNGRNSQVGCDGHFNIFKKKRSTVLKENLQSALASKNQEVEVVIDVNHGDLQFLKREGVNLFLIPEDIASYMDYSGINMEECFKLTHDEYENGNVDRIVKYIEKNWKMVVIVAQLSRQKSKIFIMNWYSW
;
A
#
# COMPACT_ATOMS: atom_id res chain seq x y z
N MET A 1 8.54 -0.03 7.46
CA MET A 1 7.28 -0.61 7.98
C MET A 1 6.10 0.07 7.31
N ILE A 2 5.21 -0.72 6.73
CA ILE A 2 4.02 -0.18 6.06
C ILE A 2 2.97 0.12 7.14
N LYS A 3 2.57 1.39 7.27
CA LYS A 3 1.58 1.84 8.28
C LYS A 3 0.32 2.40 7.65
N LYS A 4 0.42 2.96 6.45
CA LYS A 4 -0.71 3.58 5.77
C LYS A 4 -0.68 3.23 4.30
N ILE A 5 -1.77 2.66 3.81
CA ILE A 5 -1.93 2.19 2.45
C ILE A 5 -3.04 3.00 1.80
N ALA A 6 -2.81 3.49 0.58
CA ALA A 6 -3.84 4.16 -0.20
C ALA A 6 -4.21 3.33 -1.43
N ILE A 7 -5.50 3.13 -1.62
CA ILE A 7 -6.06 2.58 -2.85
C ILE A 7 -6.36 3.75 -3.78
N ILE A 8 -5.87 3.69 -5.02
CA ILE A 8 -6.03 4.76 -6.00
C ILE A 8 -7.11 4.34 -7.01
N PRO A 9 -8.36 4.81 -6.86
CA PRO A 9 -9.44 4.38 -7.75
C PRO A 9 -9.48 5.12 -9.08
N TYR A 10 -8.86 6.29 -9.17
CA TYR A 10 -8.85 7.10 -10.37
C TYR A 10 -7.69 8.08 -10.36
N VAL A 11 -7.36 8.58 -11.54
CA VAL A 11 -6.36 9.62 -11.74
C VAL A 11 -6.92 10.67 -12.69
N THR A 12 -6.61 11.94 -12.44
CA THR A 12 -6.94 13.02 -13.36
C THR A 12 -5.70 13.36 -14.16
N ASN A 13 -5.72 13.14 -15.47
CA ASN A 13 -4.64 13.59 -16.31
C ASN A 13 -4.88 15.04 -16.73
N GLY A 14 -3.82 15.78 -17.11
CA GLY A 14 -3.75 17.25 -17.20
C GLY A 14 -4.72 17.99 -18.11
N ARG A 15 -5.84 17.39 -18.55
CA ARG A 15 -6.86 18.02 -19.38
C ARG A 15 -8.27 17.86 -18.81
N ASN A 16 -8.43 17.80 -17.50
CA ASN A 16 -9.69 17.57 -16.81
C ASN A 16 -10.35 16.23 -17.16
N SER A 17 -9.64 15.30 -17.78
CA SER A 17 -10.16 13.96 -18.02
C SER A 17 -9.77 13.05 -16.86
N GLN A 18 -10.76 12.35 -16.35
CA GLN A 18 -10.61 11.42 -15.22
C GLN A 18 -10.65 9.99 -15.75
N VAL A 19 -9.62 9.21 -15.42
CA VAL A 19 -9.58 7.78 -15.72
C VAL A 19 -9.78 7.04 -14.40
N GLY A 20 -10.79 6.19 -14.34
CA GLY A 20 -11.15 5.52 -13.09
C GLY A 20 -11.51 4.05 -13.27
N CYS A 21 -11.48 3.32 -12.16
CA CYS A 21 -11.67 1.87 -12.11
C CYS A 21 -12.92 1.44 -11.32
N ASP A 22 -13.60 2.36 -10.63
CA ASP A 22 -14.77 2.00 -9.82
C ASP A 22 -16.05 1.77 -10.64
N GLY A 23 -16.03 2.11 -11.94
CA GLY A 23 -17.15 1.93 -12.83
C GLY A 23 -18.30 2.93 -12.58
N HIS A 24 -19.49 2.59 -13.06
CA HIS A 24 -20.66 3.43 -12.87
C HIS A 24 -21.23 3.30 -11.46
N PHE A 25 -21.73 4.42 -10.93
CA PHE A 25 -22.40 4.43 -9.64
C PHE A 25 -23.66 3.57 -9.67
N ASN A 26 -23.73 2.64 -8.71
CA ASN A 26 -24.92 1.82 -8.48
C ASN A 26 -25.22 1.84 -6.98
N ILE A 27 -26.36 2.38 -6.60
CA ILE A 27 -26.77 2.53 -5.19
C ILE A 27 -26.93 1.19 -4.46
N PHE A 28 -27.13 0.10 -5.19
CA PHE A 28 -27.30 -1.23 -4.62
C PHE A 28 -26.01 -2.06 -4.56
N LYS A 29 -24.91 -1.51 -5.05
CA LYS A 29 -23.64 -2.24 -5.12
C LYS A 29 -22.51 -1.35 -4.61
N LYS A 30 -21.68 -1.89 -3.71
CA LYS A 30 -20.50 -1.18 -3.23
C LYS A 30 -19.50 -0.97 -4.36
N LYS A 31 -18.79 0.16 -4.32
CA LYS A 31 -17.69 0.42 -5.25
C LYS A 31 -16.59 -0.62 -5.07
N ARG A 32 -15.88 -0.93 -6.15
CA ARG A 32 -14.77 -1.89 -6.13
C ARG A 32 -13.68 -1.49 -5.13
N SER A 33 -13.34 -0.21 -5.07
CA SER A 33 -12.38 0.31 -4.11
C SER A 33 -12.81 0.08 -2.66
N THR A 34 -14.10 0.22 -2.36
CA THR A 34 -14.65 -0.02 -1.03
C THR A 34 -14.54 -1.50 -0.65
N VAL A 35 -14.88 -2.41 -1.56
CA VAL A 35 -14.77 -3.86 -1.35
C VAL A 35 -13.32 -4.24 -1.11
N LEU A 36 -12.40 -3.73 -1.93
CA LEU A 36 -10.98 -3.99 -1.80
C LEU A 36 -10.45 -3.51 -0.44
N LYS A 37 -10.83 -2.30 -0.03
CA LYS A 37 -10.47 -1.74 1.28
C LYS A 37 -10.93 -2.63 2.43
N GLU A 38 -12.21 -3.01 2.42
CA GLU A 38 -12.80 -3.85 3.47
C GLU A 38 -12.09 -5.21 3.55
N ASN A 39 -11.85 -5.84 2.39
CA ASN A 39 -11.17 -7.13 2.33
C ASN A 39 -9.74 -7.02 2.85
N LEU A 40 -9.03 -5.98 2.46
CA LEU A 40 -7.64 -5.78 2.89
C LEU A 40 -7.56 -5.49 4.40
N GLN A 41 -8.42 -4.62 4.92
CA GLN A 41 -8.46 -4.34 6.36
C GLN A 41 -8.77 -5.59 7.17
N SER A 42 -9.73 -6.40 6.73
CA SER A 42 -10.06 -7.66 7.41
C SER A 42 -8.90 -8.63 7.41
N ALA A 43 -8.22 -8.79 6.26
CA ALA A 43 -7.07 -9.68 6.15
C ALA A 43 -5.90 -9.23 7.03
N LEU A 44 -5.61 -7.95 7.09
CA LEU A 44 -4.54 -7.41 7.93
C LEU A 44 -4.87 -7.50 9.41
N ALA A 45 -6.11 -7.23 9.79
CA ALA A 45 -6.56 -7.35 11.18
C ALA A 45 -6.46 -8.79 11.68
N SER A 46 -6.77 -9.77 10.84
CA SER A 46 -6.66 -11.20 11.20
C SER A 46 -5.21 -11.64 11.46
N LYS A 47 -4.24 -10.86 11.00
CA LYS A 47 -2.80 -11.10 11.18
C LYS A 47 -2.16 -10.16 12.22
N ASN A 48 -2.98 -9.47 13.01
CA ASN A 48 -2.56 -8.51 14.03
C ASN A 48 -1.65 -7.40 13.49
N GLN A 49 -1.88 -6.97 12.25
CA GLN A 49 -1.14 -5.87 11.65
C GLN A 49 -1.97 -4.59 11.73
N GLU A 50 -1.44 -3.59 12.42
CA GLU A 50 -2.05 -2.27 12.53
C GLU A 50 -1.66 -1.42 11.33
N VAL A 51 -2.47 -1.50 10.26
CA VAL A 51 -2.26 -0.75 9.03
C VAL A 51 -3.55 -0.03 8.69
N GLU A 52 -3.45 1.27 8.47
CA GLU A 52 -4.57 2.08 8.02
C GLU A 52 -4.70 1.96 6.49
N VAL A 53 -5.87 1.60 6.01
CA VAL A 53 -6.18 1.54 4.58
C VAL A 53 -7.14 2.66 4.25
N VAL A 54 -6.77 3.52 3.31
CA VAL A 54 -7.60 4.64 2.86
C VAL A 54 -7.85 4.54 1.36
N ILE A 55 -8.93 5.16 0.91
CA ILE A 55 -9.23 5.32 -0.52
C ILE A 55 -8.88 6.76 -0.90
N ASP A 56 -8.06 6.92 -1.93
CA ASP A 56 -7.68 8.26 -2.40
C ASP A 56 -8.87 9.03 -2.95
N VAL A 57 -8.99 10.28 -2.52
CA VAL A 57 -9.97 11.24 -3.03
C VAL A 57 -9.29 12.46 -3.69
N ASN A 58 -7.96 12.41 -3.84
CA ASN A 58 -7.15 13.51 -4.37
C ASN A 58 -6.65 13.24 -5.80
N HIS A 59 -7.47 12.58 -6.61
CA HIS A 59 -7.25 12.41 -8.06
C HIS A 59 -5.94 11.71 -8.43
N GLY A 60 -5.44 10.83 -7.56
CA GLY A 60 -4.21 10.09 -7.82
C GLY A 60 -2.94 10.91 -7.60
N ASP A 61 -2.98 11.93 -6.79
CA ASP A 61 -1.80 12.75 -6.44
C ASP A 61 -0.92 12.00 -5.43
N LEU A 62 0.03 11.21 -5.93
CA LEU A 62 0.91 10.39 -5.10
C LEU A 62 1.80 11.23 -4.21
N GLN A 63 2.27 12.38 -4.68
CA GLN A 63 3.14 13.28 -3.91
C GLN A 63 2.40 13.83 -2.69
N PHE A 64 1.15 14.23 -2.86
CA PHE A 64 0.30 14.67 -1.75
C PHE A 64 0.08 13.55 -0.74
N LEU A 65 -0.28 12.36 -1.22
CA LEU A 65 -0.53 11.20 -0.36
C LEU A 65 0.73 10.80 0.43
N LYS A 66 1.90 10.87 -0.20
CA LYS A 66 3.16 10.57 0.47
C LYS A 66 3.41 11.56 1.61
N ARG A 67 3.13 12.85 1.41
CA ARG A 67 3.23 13.87 2.47
C ARG A 67 2.25 13.61 3.60
N GLU A 68 1.09 13.01 3.30
CA GLU A 68 0.08 12.63 4.28
C GLU A 68 0.42 11.32 5.02
N GLY A 69 1.59 10.75 4.77
CA GLY A 69 2.06 9.57 5.48
C GLY A 69 1.75 8.24 4.81
N VAL A 70 1.21 8.24 3.60
CA VAL A 70 1.00 7.01 2.83
C VAL A 70 2.36 6.46 2.40
N ASN A 71 2.59 5.18 2.69
CA ASN A 71 3.84 4.53 2.35
C ASN A 71 3.69 3.30 1.46
N LEU A 72 2.47 2.97 1.05
CA LEU A 72 2.20 2.00 -0.01
C LEU A 72 1.00 2.46 -0.82
N PHE A 73 1.18 2.51 -2.15
CA PHE A 73 0.14 2.89 -3.09
C PHE A 73 -0.32 1.66 -3.86
N LEU A 74 -1.61 1.35 -3.80
CA LEU A 74 -2.22 0.28 -4.57
C LEU A 74 -2.82 0.89 -5.83
N ILE A 75 -2.17 0.63 -6.97
CA ILE A 75 -2.49 1.28 -8.24
C ILE A 75 -3.00 0.23 -9.22
N PRO A 76 -4.29 0.32 -9.62
CA PRO A 76 -4.81 -0.57 -10.66
C PRO A 76 -4.03 -0.42 -11.97
N GLU A 77 -3.77 -1.53 -12.65
CA GLU A 77 -3.04 -1.52 -13.92
C GLU A 77 -3.71 -0.65 -14.99
N ASP A 78 -5.03 -0.55 -14.92
CA ASP A 78 -5.82 0.23 -15.89
C ASP A 78 -5.49 1.73 -15.86
N ILE A 79 -5.02 2.25 -14.72
CA ILE A 79 -4.68 3.67 -14.58
C ILE A 79 -3.18 3.91 -14.35
N ALA A 80 -2.39 2.86 -14.19
CA ALA A 80 -0.99 2.97 -13.80
C ALA A 80 -0.17 3.82 -14.78
N SER A 81 -0.45 3.77 -16.08
CA SER A 81 0.27 4.53 -17.10
C SER A 81 -0.03 6.03 -17.09
N TYR A 82 -1.10 6.45 -16.41
CA TYR A 82 -1.49 7.86 -16.32
C TYR A 82 -0.98 8.55 -15.06
N MET A 83 -0.30 7.81 -14.18
CA MET A 83 0.17 8.33 -12.90
C MET A 83 1.46 9.11 -13.04
N ASP A 84 1.64 10.12 -12.19
CA ASP A 84 2.91 10.83 -12.04
C ASP A 84 3.67 10.24 -10.86
N TYR A 85 4.78 9.55 -11.15
CA TYR A 85 5.60 8.86 -10.15
C TYR A 85 6.79 9.70 -9.66
N SER A 86 6.84 10.99 -9.95
CA SER A 86 7.95 11.88 -9.56
C SER A 86 8.17 11.84 -8.03
N GLY A 87 9.37 11.49 -7.61
CA GLY A 87 9.71 11.41 -6.19
C GLY A 87 9.14 10.18 -5.46
N ILE A 88 8.57 9.23 -6.19
CA ILE A 88 7.98 8.01 -5.64
C ILE A 88 8.88 6.82 -6.00
N ASN A 89 9.27 6.03 -5.02
CA ASN A 89 10.02 4.81 -5.24
C ASN A 89 9.09 3.69 -5.73
N MET A 90 9.58 2.87 -6.65
CA MET A 90 8.77 1.76 -7.20
C MET A 90 8.36 0.76 -6.13
N GLU A 91 9.15 0.63 -5.07
CA GLU A 91 8.84 -0.23 -3.92
C GLU A 91 7.63 0.25 -3.13
N GLU A 92 7.29 1.53 -3.22
CA GLU A 92 6.12 2.12 -2.59
C GLU A 92 4.85 1.90 -3.42
N CYS A 93 4.98 1.39 -4.64
CA CYS A 93 3.87 1.18 -5.57
C CYS A 93 3.63 -0.32 -5.77
N PHE A 94 2.38 -0.73 -5.59
CA PHE A 94 1.94 -2.09 -5.87
C PHE A 94 0.90 -2.04 -6.98
N LYS A 95 1.23 -2.63 -8.12
CA LYS A 95 0.32 -2.64 -9.27
C LYS A 95 -0.66 -3.79 -9.14
N LEU A 96 -1.95 -3.44 -9.08
CA LEU A 96 -3.04 -4.40 -9.06
C LEU A 96 -3.40 -4.80 -10.48
N THR A 97 -3.65 -6.08 -10.70
CA THR A 97 -4.23 -6.52 -11.97
C THR A 97 -5.68 -6.08 -12.04
N HIS A 98 -6.21 -6.01 -13.26
CA HIS A 98 -7.62 -5.70 -13.47
C HIS A 98 -8.52 -6.64 -12.66
N ASP A 99 -8.24 -7.93 -12.70
CA ASP A 99 -9.04 -8.93 -11.99
C ASP A 99 -8.96 -8.79 -10.47
N GLU A 100 -7.80 -8.48 -9.92
CA GLU A 100 -7.64 -8.23 -8.48
C GLU A 100 -8.50 -7.06 -8.02
N TYR A 101 -8.49 -5.97 -8.76
CA TYR A 101 -9.29 -4.79 -8.43
C TYR A 101 -10.79 -5.07 -8.60
N GLU A 102 -11.16 -5.73 -9.70
CA GLU A 102 -12.53 -6.08 -10.03
C GLU A 102 -13.17 -6.98 -8.96
N ASN A 103 -12.41 -7.97 -8.46
CA ASN A 103 -12.91 -9.00 -7.56
C ASN A 103 -12.58 -8.73 -6.08
N GLY A 104 -11.84 -7.68 -5.77
CA GLY A 104 -11.42 -7.39 -4.41
C GLY A 104 -10.46 -8.43 -3.84
N ASN A 105 -9.61 -9.04 -4.68
CA ASN A 105 -8.66 -10.05 -4.26
C ASN A 105 -7.43 -9.40 -3.65
N VAL A 106 -7.16 -9.70 -2.37
CA VAL A 106 -6.08 -9.07 -1.59
C VAL A 106 -4.92 -10.02 -1.29
N ASP A 107 -4.95 -11.24 -1.78
CA ASP A 107 -3.98 -12.28 -1.40
C ASP A 107 -2.54 -11.86 -1.71
N ARG A 108 -2.30 -11.36 -2.91
CA ARG A 108 -0.96 -10.94 -3.35
C ARG A 108 -0.48 -9.69 -2.61
N ILE A 109 -1.40 -8.79 -2.28
CA ILE A 109 -1.12 -7.59 -1.48
C ILE A 109 -0.66 -7.98 -0.07
N VAL A 110 -1.40 -8.88 0.56
CA VAL A 110 -1.09 -9.35 1.92
C VAL A 110 0.28 -10.01 1.96
N LYS A 111 0.59 -10.84 0.97
CA LYS A 111 1.92 -11.48 0.85
C LYS A 111 3.03 -10.45 0.71
N TYR A 112 2.81 -9.41 -0.07
CA TYR A 112 3.78 -8.33 -0.24
C TYR A 112 4.03 -7.59 1.08
N ILE A 113 2.98 -7.27 1.81
CA ILE A 113 3.07 -6.59 3.11
C ILE A 113 3.80 -7.47 4.12
N GLU A 114 3.47 -8.76 4.18
CA GLU A 114 4.13 -9.71 5.07
C GLU A 114 5.62 -9.85 4.78
N LYS A 115 5.97 -9.91 3.51
CA LYS A 115 7.38 -10.00 3.08
C LYS A 115 8.16 -8.77 3.57
N ASN A 116 7.63 -7.58 3.39
CA ASN A 116 8.25 -6.34 3.85
C ASN A 116 8.33 -6.29 5.37
N TRP A 117 7.28 -6.74 6.06
CA TRP A 117 7.25 -6.82 7.51
C TRP A 117 8.33 -7.75 8.04
N LYS A 118 8.45 -8.95 7.48
CA LYS A 118 9.48 -9.93 7.86
C LYS A 118 10.88 -9.37 7.67
N MET A 119 11.13 -8.68 6.58
CA MET A 119 12.44 -8.05 6.31
C MET A 119 12.78 -7.00 7.36
N VAL A 120 11.84 -6.15 7.75
CA VAL A 120 12.04 -5.16 8.82
C VAL A 120 12.35 -5.82 10.15
N VAL A 121 11.62 -6.87 10.51
CA VAL A 121 11.86 -7.63 11.75
C VAL A 121 13.24 -8.28 11.75
N ILE A 122 13.66 -8.89 10.65
CA ILE A 122 14.98 -9.50 10.53
C ILE A 122 16.07 -8.45 10.71
N VAL A 123 15.97 -7.30 10.07
CA VAL A 123 16.95 -6.20 10.21
C VAL A 123 17.00 -5.72 11.67
N ALA A 124 15.88 -5.55 12.32
CA ALA A 124 15.80 -5.15 13.73
C ALA A 124 16.47 -6.18 14.64
N GLN A 125 16.24 -7.48 14.42
CA GLN A 125 16.88 -8.56 15.18
C GLN A 125 18.39 -8.58 14.98
N LEU A 126 18.86 -8.44 13.74
CA LEU A 126 20.29 -8.37 13.44
C LEU A 126 20.96 -7.17 14.12
N SER A 127 20.32 -6.02 14.13
CA SER A 127 20.80 -4.82 14.82
C SER A 127 20.92 -5.04 16.32
N ARG A 128 19.94 -5.70 16.93
CA ARG A 128 19.96 -6.06 18.36
C ARG A 128 21.09 -7.03 18.67
N GLN A 129 21.32 -8.05 17.84
CA GLN A 129 22.41 -9.01 18.00
C GLN A 129 23.78 -8.31 17.92
N LYS A 130 23.97 -7.43 16.96
CA LYS A 130 25.20 -6.65 16.83
C LYS A 130 25.47 -5.79 18.08
N SER A 131 24.42 -5.15 18.59
CA SER A 131 24.52 -4.36 19.81
C SER A 131 24.90 -5.18 21.02
N LYS A 132 24.33 -6.38 21.17
CA LYS A 132 24.66 -7.33 22.26
C LYS A 132 26.12 -7.80 22.17
N ILE A 133 26.57 -8.17 20.98
CA ILE A 133 27.95 -8.59 20.74
C ILE A 133 28.90 -7.45 21.09
N PHE A 134 28.63 -6.25 20.68
CA PHE A 134 29.42 -5.07 20.99
C PHE A 134 29.51 -4.83 22.50
N ILE A 135 28.41 -4.91 23.21
CA ILE A 135 28.35 -4.74 24.67
C ILE A 135 29.18 -5.84 25.37
N MET A 136 29.01 -7.09 24.95
CA MET A 136 29.76 -8.22 25.52
C MET A 136 31.27 -8.03 25.32
N ASN A 137 31.71 -7.62 24.15
CA ASN A 137 33.11 -7.33 23.87
C ASN A 137 33.65 -6.18 24.73
N TRP A 138 32.81 -5.16 24.95
CA TRP A 138 33.17 -4.02 25.81
C TRP A 138 33.40 -4.46 27.26
N TYR A 139 32.54 -5.33 27.80
CA TYR A 139 32.65 -5.80 29.18
C TYR A 139 33.74 -6.91 29.38
N SER A 140 34.21 -7.52 28.33
CA SER A 140 35.24 -8.53 28.40
C SER A 140 36.66 -7.96 28.41
N TRP A 141 36.82 -6.68 28.31
CA TRP A 141 38.09 -5.96 28.43
C TRP A 141 38.30 -5.64 29.91
#